data_2ce1dd2fdf017de2e7d14b5b3c8fbeab
#
_entry.id   2ce1dd2fdf017de2e7d14b5b3c8fbeab
#
_cell.length_a   1.000
_cell.length_b   1.000
_cell.length_c   1.000
_cell.angle_alpha   90.00
_cell.angle_beta   90.00
_cell.angle_gamma   90.00
#
_symmetry.space_group_name_H-M   'P 1'
#
loop_
_entity.id
_entity.type
_entity.pdbx_description
1 polymer ?
#
loop_
_entity_poly.entity_id
_entity_poly.type
_entity_poly.pdbx_seq_one_letter_code
_entity_poly.pdbx_strand_id
1 'polypeptide(L)'
;PYSGDPNVDAPHLAQLASESVDFVRAVSGCPVCTPYRASLMTGQSPLTNGVFMNDVPLPGNAVTIAEAFKDAGYDTAYIGKWHLDGHGRSSYIPWERRQGWDYWKVLECTHNYNDSAYYADADQKLVWEGYDAIAQTRDAQQYLKDHVNGQRPFILFVSWGPPHEPYETGP
;
A
#
# COMPACT_ATOMS: atom_id res chain seq x y z
N PRO A 1 -14.82 -5.82 -18.00
CA PRO A 1 -14.60 -5.93 -16.56
C PRO A 1 -15.90 -5.65 -15.80
N TYR A 2 -15.95 -6.00 -14.52
CA TYR A 2 -17.12 -5.81 -13.67
C TYR A 2 -17.60 -4.33 -13.60
N SER A 3 -16.68 -3.37 -13.80
CA SER A 3 -16.96 -1.93 -13.82
C SER A 3 -17.52 -1.41 -15.16
N GLY A 4 -17.64 -2.27 -16.18
CA GLY A 4 -18.21 -1.94 -17.49
C GLY A 4 -17.28 -1.26 -18.49
N ASP A 5 -15.99 -1.02 -18.17
CA ASP A 5 -15.03 -0.45 -19.13
C ASP A 5 -14.57 -1.53 -20.13
N PRO A 6 -14.88 -1.39 -21.43
CA PRO A 6 -14.53 -2.39 -22.44
C PRO A 6 -13.03 -2.42 -22.80
N ASN A 7 -12.24 -1.42 -22.37
CA ASN A 7 -10.82 -1.32 -22.69
C ASN A 7 -9.94 -2.06 -21.68
N VAL A 8 -10.50 -2.54 -20.58
CA VAL A 8 -9.77 -3.21 -19.51
C VAL A 8 -10.21 -4.67 -19.39
N ASP A 9 -9.28 -5.59 -19.51
CA ASP A 9 -9.49 -7.00 -19.19
C ASP A 9 -8.93 -7.31 -17.79
N ALA A 10 -9.82 -7.64 -16.86
CA ALA A 10 -9.47 -7.93 -15.46
C ALA A 10 -10.31 -9.13 -14.94
N PRO A 11 -10.07 -10.35 -15.47
CA PRO A 11 -10.92 -11.51 -15.17
C PRO A 11 -10.90 -11.90 -13.70
N HIS A 12 -9.76 -11.81 -13.03
CA HIS A 12 -9.65 -12.13 -11.60
C HIS A 12 -10.39 -11.13 -10.71
N LEU A 13 -10.35 -9.83 -11.06
CA LEU A 13 -11.13 -8.81 -10.34
C LEU A 13 -12.62 -8.98 -10.61
N ALA A 14 -13.00 -9.34 -11.83
CA ALA A 14 -14.39 -9.65 -12.16
C ALA A 14 -14.91 -10.87 -11.39
N GLN A 15 -14.10 -11.92 -11.24
CA GLN A 15 -14.42 -13.06 -10.40
C GLN A 15 -14.59 -12.65 -8.93
N LEU A 16 -13.62 -11.92 -8.36
CA LEU A 16 -13.70 -11.43 -6.99
C LEU A 16 -14.96 -10.59 -6.76
N ALA A 17 -15.29 -9.69 -7.67
CA ALA A 17 -16.50 -8.89 -7.59
C ALA A 17 -17.79 -9.73 -7.58
N SER A 18 -17.84 -10.84 -8.35
CA SER A 18 -19.00 -11.74 -8.39
C SER A 18 -19.23 -12.50 -7.07
N GLU A 19 -18.19 -12.64 -6.26
CA GLU A 19 -18.17 -13.34 -4.96
C GLU A 19 -18.19 -12.36 -3.76
N SER A 20 -18.31 -11.05 -4.03
CA SER A 20 -18.13 -9.98 -3.03
C SER A 20 -19.29 -8.99 -3.03
N VAL A 21 -19.31 -8.13 -2.01
CA VAL A 21 -20.19 -6.94 -2.00
C VAL A 21 -19.45 -5.81 -2.72
N ASP A 22 -19.97 -5.38 -3.84
CA ASP A 22 -19.43 -4.26 -4.62
C ASP A 22 -20.13 -2.95 -4.22
N PHE A 23 -19.32 -2.01 -3.68
CA PHE A 23 -19.79 -0.68 -3.29
C PHE A 23 -19.72 0.28 -4.48
N VAL A 24 -20.67 0.20 -5.40
CA VAL A 24 -20.71 0.97 -6.66
C VAL A 24 -20.70 2.50 -6.49
N ARG A 25 -20.91 3.03 -5.30
CA ARG A 25 -20.92 4.46 -4.99
C ARG A 25 -19.89 4.84 -3.93
N ALA A 26 -18.82 4.05 -3.79
CA ALA A 26 -17.74 4.40 -2.89
C ALA A 26 -16.99 5.63 -3.41
N VAL A 27 -16.73 6.60 -2.52
CA VAL A 27 -16.01 7.83 -2.85
C VAL A 27 -14.91 8.09 -1.82
N SER A 28 -13.80 8.66 -2.28
CA SER A 28 -12.76 9.14 -1.37
C SER A 28 -13.19 10.48 -0.75
N GLY A 29 -13.09 10.62 0.58
CA GLY A 29 -13.37 11.87 1.28
C GLY A 29 -12.38 12.99 0.94
N CYS A 30 -11.16 12.64 0.50
CA CYS A 30 -10.18 13.53 -0.08
C CYS A 30 -9.38 12.75 -1.13
N PRO A 31 -9.60 12.95 -2.45
CA PRO A 31 -8.99 12.17 -3.51
C PRO A 31 -7.55 12.63 -3.84
N VAL A 32 -6.71 12.73 -2.81
CA VAL A 32 -5.29 13.08 -2.88
C VAL A 32 -4.51 12.01 -2.12
N CYS A 33 -3.30 11.69 -2.56
CA CYS A 33 -2.53 10.51 -2.10
C CYS A 33 -2.45 10.40 -0.57
N THR A 34 -1.79 11.33 0.08
CA THR A 34 -1.52 11.26 1.53
C THR A 34 -2.80 11.31 2.37
N PRO A 35 -3.76 12.24 2.16
CA PRO A 35 -5.02 12.26 2.91
C PRO A 35 -5.87 10.98 2.76
N TYR A 36 -5.97 10.45 1.53
CA TYR A 36 -6.68 9.20 1.29
C TYR A 36 -6.01 8.03 2.03
N ARG A 37 -4.68 7.93 1.96
CA ARG A 37 -3.92 6.86 2.62
C ARG A 37 -4.05 6.95 4.14
N ALA A 38 -3.97 8.14 4.70
CA ALA A 38 -4.20 8.36 6.13
C ALA A 38 -5.59 7.91 6.55
N SER A 39 -6.62 8.26 5.76
CA SER A 39 -7.99 7.82 6.03
C SER A 39 -8.13 6.29 5.94
N LEU A 40 -7.49 5.66 4.94
CA LEU A 40 -7.51 4.22 4.77
C LEU A 40 -6.82 3.48 5.94
N MET A 41 -5.67 3.98 6.40
CA MET A 41 -4.93 3.37 7.51
C MET A 41 -5.60 3.56 8.86
N THR A 42 -6.29 4.68 9.09
CA THR A 42 -6.85 5.05 10.40
C THR A 42 -8.36 4.85 10.52
N GLY A 43 -9.08 4.69 9.40
CA GLY A 43 -10.56 4.74 9.40
C GLY A 43 -11.14 6.12 9.69
N GLN A 44 -10.32 7.18 9.71
CA GLN A 44 -10.72 8.54 10.09
C GLN A 44 -10.72 9.50 8.90
N SER A 45 -11.58 10.50 8.94
CA SER A 45 -11.56 11.56 7.93
C SER A 45 -10.29 12.42 8.03
N PRO A 46 -9.86 13.12 6.96
CA PRO A 46 -8.71 14.02 7.00
C PRO A 46 -8.84 15.14 8.05
N LEU A 47 -10.06 15.59 8.34
CA LEU A 47 -10.31 16.57 9.39
C LEU A 47 -10.07 16.00 10.80
N THR A 48 -10.26 14.70 10.97
CA THR A 48 -10.07 14.01 12.26
C THR A 48 -8.63 13.61 12.48
N ASN A 49 -7.98 13.01 11.45
CA ASN A 49 -6.60 12.54 11.56
C ASN A 49 -5.55 13.65 11.32
N GLY A 50 -5.97 14.84 10.86
CA GLY A 50 -5.11 16.00 10.63
C GLY A 50 -4.30 15.98 9.35
N VAL A 51 -4.45 14.94 8.52
CA VAL A 51 -3.70 14.79 7.26
C VAL A 51 -4.56 15.23 6.09
N PHE A 52 -4.45 16.48 5.70
CA PHE A 52 -5.33 17.14 4.72
C PHE A 52 -4.64 17.50 3.39
N MET A 53 -3.33 17.26 3.26
CA MET A 53 -2.56 17.50 2.05
C MET A 53 -1.41 16.51 1.93
N ASN A 54 -0.79 16.44 0.74
CA ASN A 54 0.37 15.58 0.52
C ASN A 54 1.56 15.98 1.39
N ASP A 55 2.39 15.00 1.69
CA ASP A 55 3.64 15.14 2.43
C ASP A 55 3.47 15.60 3.90
N VAL A 56 2.25 15.59 4.42
CA VAL A 56 1.99 15.74 5.86
C VAL A 56 2.15 14.37 6.51
N PRO A 57 3.02 14.24 7.52
CA PRO A 57 3.21 12.95 8.20
C PRO A 57 1.95 12.50 8.94
N LEU A 58 1.68 11.21 8.93
CA LEU A 58 0.67 10.63 9.81
C LEU A 58 1.14 10.80 11.27
N PRO A 59 0.30 11.35 12.17
CA PRO A 59 0.68 11.52 13.56
C PRO A 59 1.12 10.20 14.21
N GLY A 60 2.22 10.22 14.95
CA GLY A 60 2.79 9.02 15.56
C GLY A 60 1.90 8.36 16.65
N ASN A 61 0.86 9.05 17.08
CA ASN A 61 -0.16 8.53 18.00
C ASN A 61 -1.46 8.11 17.28
N ALA A 62 -1.48 8.14 15.95
CA ALA A 62 -2.61 7.61 15.18
C ALA A 62 -2.66 6.09 15.35
N VAL A 63 -3.83 5.57 15.66
CA VAL A 63 -4.06 4.12 15.65
C VAL A 63 -4.37 3.68 14.23
N THR A 64 -3.59 2.77 13.70
CA THR A 64 -3.73 2.26 12.34
C THR A 64 -4.33 0.87 12.30
N ILE A 65 -4.80 0.47 11.12
CA ILE A 65 -5.28 -0.89 10.87
C ILE A 65 -4.18 -1.92 11.18
N ALA A 66 -2.91 -1.63 10.88
CA ALA A 66 -1.80 -2.55 11.17
C ALA A 66 -1.61 -2.75 12.68
N GLU A 67 -1.65 -1.67 13.46
CA GLU A 67 -1.54 -1.78 14.92
C GLU A 67 -2.71 -2.57 15.51
N ALA A 68 -3.93 -2.33 15.04
CA ALA A 68 -5.11 -3.08 15.49
C ALA A 68 -5.01 -4.58 15.17
N PHE A 69 -4.53 -4.94 13.97
CA PHE A 69 -4.30 -6.35 13.61
C PHE A 69 -3.14 -6.97 14.40
N LYS A 70 -2.06 -6.22 14.61
CA LYS A 70 -0.91 -6.66 15.40
C LYS A 70 -1.31 -6.96 16.86
N ASP A 71 -2.10 -6.10 17.48
CA ASP A 71 -2.65 -6.29 18.82
C ASP A 71 -3.57 -7.52 18.90
N ALA A 72 -4.26 -7.83 17.80
CA ALA A 72 -5.06 -9.05 17.66
C ALA A 72 -4.22 -10.32 17.34
N GLY A 73 -2.89 -10.22 17.29
CA GLY A 73 -1.98 -11.36 17.08
C GLY A 73 -1.69 -11.70 15.62
N TYR A 74 -1.99 -10.81 14.68
CA TYR A 74 -1.66 -11.00 13.26
C TYR A 74 -0.22 -10.58 12.95
N ASP A 75 0.37 -11.23 11.96
CA ASP A 75 1.55 -10.74 11.27
C ASP A 75 1.13 -9.65 10.28
N THR A 76 1.92 -8.57 10.20
CA THR A 76 1.55 -7.39 9.41
C THR A 76 2.58 -7.16 8.29
N ALA A 77 2.13 -6.96 7.06
CA ALA A 77 3.01 -6.80 5.90
C ALA A 77 2.56 -5.66 4.98
N TYR A 78 3.50 -4.84 4.55
CA TYR A 78 3.27 -3.75 3.60
C TYR A 78 4.30 -3.77 2.48
N ILE A 79 3.83 -3.70 1.23
CA ILE A 79 4.65 -3.66 0.02
C ILE A 79 4.19 -2.48 -0.85
N GLY A 80 5.14 -1.66 -1.32
CA GLY A 80 4.88 -0.60 -2.30
C GLY A 80 4.86 0.81 -1.73
N LYS A 81 3.98 1.68 -2.22
CA LYS A 81 3.94 3.09 -1.87
C LYS A 81 3.32 3.33 -0.48
N TRP A 82 4.02 4.06 0.37
CA TRP A 82 3.52 4.48 1.70
C TRP A 82 2.89 5.88 1.67
N HIS A 83 3.68 6.90 1.46
CA HIS A 83 3.31 8.32 1.37
C HIS A 83 2.61 8.86 2.63
N LEU A 84 3.06 8.42 3.81
CA LEU A 84 2.53 8.86 5.12
C LEU A 84 3.64 9.22 6.12
N ASP A 85 4.92 9.11 5.75
CA ASP A 85 6.02 9.47 6.64
C ASP A 85 6.32 10.97 6.66
N GLY A 86 6.18 11.66 5.53
CA GLY A 86 6.36 13.10 5.42
C GLY A 86 7.81 13.61 5.58
N HIS A 87 8.81 12.71 5.67
CA HIS A 87 10.24 13.07 5.86
C HIS A 87 11.05 13.01 4.56
N GLY A 88 10.38 13.09 3.43
CA GLY A 88 10.99 13.08 2.10
C GLY A 88 10.60 11.86 1.28
N ARG A 89 10.23 12.11 0.03
CA ARG A 89 9.60 11.11 -0.85
C ARG A 89 10.48 9.90 -1.20
N SER A 90 11.80 10.01 -1.02
CA SER A 90 12.76 8.94 -1.30
C SER A 90 13.58 8.57 -0.08
N SER A 91 13.17 8.98 1.11
CA SER A 91 13.88 8.72 2.36
C SER A 91 13.55 7.34 2.92
N TYR A 92 14.51 6.77 3.66
CA TYR A 92 14.30 5.59 4.48
C TYR A 92 13.28 5.88 5.60
N ILE A 93 12.40 4.93 5.85
CA ILE A 93 11.41 5.00 6.93
C ILE A 93 11.83 4.01 8.02
N PRO A 94 12.31 4.51 9.17
CA PRO A 94 12.74 3.64 10.26
C PRO A 94 11.54 2.96 10.93
N TRP A 95 11.83 1.90 11.66
CA TRP A 95 10.84 1.03 12.30
C TRP A 95 9.78 1.79 13.09
N GLU A 96 10.18 2.79 13.86
CA GLU A 96 9.33 3.56 14.76
C GLU A 96 8.25 4.39 14.03
N ARG A 97 8.40 4.58 12.71
CA ARG A 97 7.46 5.34 11.88
C ARG A 97 6.67 4.48 10.89
N ARG A 98 6.79 3.14 10.98
CA ARG A 98 6.05 2.19 10.12
C ARG A 98 4.64 1.91 10.56
N GLN A 99 4.18 2.52 11.65
CA GLN A 99 2.79 2.49 12.12
C GLN A 99 2.22 1.06 12.25
N GLY A 100 2.99 0.14 12.85
CA GLY A 100 2.55 -1.23 13.13
C GLY A 100 2.89 -2.28 12.04
N TRP A 101 3.49 -1.90 10.91
CA TRP A 101 3.88 -2.84 9.86
C TRP A 101 5.24 -3.48 10.14
N ASP A 102 5.29 -4.82 10.18
CA ASP A 102 6.50 -5.61 10.46
C ASP A 102 7.27 -5.97 9.18
N TYR A 103 6.64 -6.69 8.24
CA TYR A 103 7.25 -6.92 6.94
C TYR A 103 7.13 -5.66 6.09
N TRP A 104 8.27 -5.16 5.62
CA TRP A 104 8.35 -3.83 5.03
C TRP A 104 9.22 -3.78 3.79
N LYS A 105 8.63 -3.52 2.63
CA LYS A 105 9.33 -3.25 1.37
C LYS A 105 8.69 -2.06 0.67
N VAL A 106 9.14 -0.86 1.01
CA VAL A 106 8.39 0.36 0.81
C VAL A 106 9.25 1.50 0.29
N LEU A 107 8.65 2.35 -0.52
CA LEU A 107 9.11 3.72 -0.75
C LEU A 107 7.99 4.70 -0.39
N GLU A 108 8.37 5.87 0.10
CA GLU A 108 7.41 6.92 0.42
C GLU A 108 6.60 7.33 -0.82
N CYS A 109 7.27 7.72 -1.91
CA CYS A 109 6.62 8.04 -3.18
C CYS A 109 7.59 7.98 -4.36
N THR A 110 7.19 7.34 -5.45
CA THR A 110 7.87 7.39 -6.74
C THR A 110 6.86 7.35 -7.88
N HIS A 111 7.26 7.84 -9.04
CA HIS A 111 6.56 7.68 -10.32
C HIS A 111 7.49 7.07 -11.38
N ASN A 112 8.61 6.50 -10.96
CA ASN A 112 9.49 5.70 -11.81
C ASN A 112 9.21 4.22 -11.54
N TYR A 113 8.51 3.57 -12.46
CA TYR A 113 8.01 2.20 -12.25
C TYR A 113 8.93 1.12 -12.83
N ASN A 114 9.92 1.49 -13.66
CA ASN A 114 10.88 0.54 -14.24
C ASN A 114 12.21 0.46 -13.47
N ASP A 115 12.50 1.49 -12.65
CA ASP A 115 13.67 1.55 -11.75
C ASP A 115 13.22 1.96 -10.35
N SER A 116 12.10 1.41 -9.91
CA SER A 116 11.47 1.78 -8.66
C SER A 116 12.32 1.34 -7.48
N ALA A 117 12.69 2.29 -6.63
CA ALA A 117 13.43 2.01 -5.41
C ALA A 117 12.50 1.57 -4.28
N TYR A 118 13.07 0.89 -3.29
CA TYR A 118 12.41 0.62 -2.01
C TYR A 118 13.45 0.49 -0.90
N TYR A 119 12.98 0.52 0.34
CA TYR A 119 13.72 0.19 1.55
C TYR A 119 13.04 -0.98 2.27
N ALA A 120 13.84 -1.80 2.91
CA ALA A 120 13.38 -2.83 3.84
C ALA A 120 13.79 -2.44 5.28
N ASP A 121 14.42 -3.34 6.02
CA ASP A 121 14.76 -3.09 7.43
C ASP A 121 15.98 -2.19 7.64
N ALA A 122 16.82 -2.07 6.64
CA ALA A 122 18.04 -1.23 6.69
C ALA A 122 17.87 0.04 5.84
N ASP A 123 18.59 1.11 6.23
CA ASP A 123 18.76 2.31 5.40
C ASP A 123 19.71 2.00 4.23
N GLN A 124 19.30 1.04 3.43
CA GLN A 124 19.94 0.64 2.19
C GLN A 124 18.90 0.66 1.07
N LYS A 125 19.14 1.52 0.11
CA LYS A 125 18.29 1.64 -1.07
C LYS A 125 18.42 0.40 -1.94
N LEU A 126 17.31 -0.27 -2.17
CA LEU A 126 17.15 -1.41 -3.06
C LEU A 126 16.32 -1.01 -4.28
N VAL A 127 16.33 -1.80 -5.34
CA VAL A 127 15.58 -1.53 -6.56
C VAL A 127 14.79 -2.79 -6.94
N TRP A 128 13.53 -2.61 -7.31
CA TRP A 128 12.68 -3.67 -7.86
C TRP A 128 13.19 -4.08 -9.24
N GLU A 129 13.26 -5.37 -9.49
CA GLU A 129 13.70 -5.89 -10.79
C GLU A 129 12.60 -5.70 -11.86
N GLY A 130 12.88 -4.88 -12.87
CA GLY A 130 11.96 -4.59 -13.97
C GLY A 130 10.78 -3.71 -13.54
N TYR A 131 9.60 -3.98 -14.10
CA TYR A 131 8.39 -3.21 -13.78
C TYR A 131 7.92 -3.51 -12.36
N ASP A 132 7.85 -2.50 -11.53
CA ASP A 132 7.71 -2.64 -10.07
C ASP A 132 6.41 -3.35 -9.64
N ALA A 133 5.29 -3.14 -10.33
CA ALA A 133 4.05 -3.83 -10.01
C ALA A 133 4.16 -5.35 -10.16
N ILE A 134 4.96 -5.83 -11.15
CA ILE A 134 5.24 -7.25 -11.34
C ILE A 134 6.14 -7.77 -10.22
N ALA A 135 7.21 -7.04 -9.90
CA ALA A 135 8.16 -7.44 -8.86
C ALA A 135 7.50 -7.44 -7.46
N GLN A 136 6.73 -6.40 -7.14
CA GLN A 136 5.95 -6.30 -5.90
C GLN A 136 4.91 -7.41 -5.79
N THR A 137 4.26 -7.77 -6.91
CA THR A 137 3.31 -8.89 -6.95
C THR A 137 3.99 -10.23 -6.69
N ARG A 138 5.18 -10.48 -7.28
CA ARG A 138 5.97 -11.69 -6.99
C ARG A 138 6.36 -11.77 -5.51
N ASP A 139 6.77 -10.66 -4.93
CA ASP A 139 7.12 -10.58 -3.51
C ASP A 139 5.90 -10.85 -2.61
N ALA A 140 4.75 -10.27 -2.93
CA ALA A 140 3.49 -10.54 -2.26
C ALA A 140 3.08 -12.02 -2.34
N GLN A 141 3.21 -12.62 -3.52
CA GLN A 141 2.95 -14.06 -3.72
C GLN A 141 3.91 -14.94 -2.91
N GLN A 142 5.19 -14.53 -2.78
CA GLN A 142 6.14 -15.25 -1.95
C GLN A 142 5.75 -15.14 -0.46
N TYR A 143 5.41 -13.93 -0.01
CA TYR A 143 4.91 -13.72 1.36
C TYR A 143 3.70 -14.62 1.67
N LEU A 144 2.72 -14.69 0.75
CA LEU A 144 1.55 -15.56 0.91
C LEU A 144 1.94 -17.04 1.04
N LYS A 145 2.85 -17.54 0.20
CA LYS A 145 3.33 -18.94 0.24
C LYS A 145 4.00 -19.26 1.56
N ASP A 146 4.78 -18.33 2.10
CA ASP A 146 5.53 -18.50 3.34
C ASP A 146 4.64 -18.48 4.58
N HIS A 147 3.47 -17.79 4.51
CA HIS A 147 2.60 -17.57 5.67
C HIS A 147 1.28 -18.34 5.63
N VAL A 148 0.83 -18.87 4.48
CA VAL A 148 -0.48 -19.54 4.36
C VAL A 148 -0.63 -20.75 5.28
N ASN A 149 0.47 -21.44 5.60
CA ASN A 149 0.49 -22.56 6.55
C ASN A 149 1.11 -22.18 7.90
N GLY A 150 1.29 -20.91 8.16
CA GLY A 150 1.83 -20.38 9.42
C GLY A 150 0.85 -20.58 10.58
N GLN A 151 1.36 -20.43 11.81
CA GLN A 151 0.55 -20.53 13.02
C GLN A 151 -0.24 -19.25 13.34
N ARG A 152 0.19 -18.12 12.74
CA ARG A 152 -0.44 -16.81 12.95
C ARG A 152 -1.18 -16.38 11.69
N PRO A 153 -2.36 -15.79 11.83
CA PRO A 153 -2.99 -15.10 10.71
C PRO A 153 -2.18 -13.87 10.32
N PHE A 154 -2.38 -13.37 9.12
CA PHE A 154 -1.67 -12.18 8.64
C PHE A 154 -2.59 -11.19 7.94
N ILE A 155 -2.15 -9.94 7.89
CA ILE A 155 -2.65 -8.91 6.99
C ILE A 155 -1.53 -8.51 6.04
N LEU A 156 -1.78 -8.56 4.74
CA LEU A 156 -0.87 -8.11 3.70
C LEU A 156 -1.50 -6.96 2.93
N PHE A 157 -0.84 -5.82 2.92
CA PHE A 157 -1.22 -4.65 2.14
C PHE A 157 -0.25 -4.46 0.96
N VAL A 158 -0.77 -4.46 -0.26
CA VAL A 158 0.03 -4.23 -1.47
C VAL A 158 -0.45 -2.94 -2.14
N SER A 159 0.44 -1.98 -2.25
CA SER A 159 0.15 -0.65 -2.75
C SER A 159 0.99 -0.34 -3.99
N TRP A 160 0.55 -0.88 -5.14
CA TRP A 160 1.23 -0.61 -6.41
C TRP A 160 1.23 0.88 -6.76
N GLY A 161 2.26 1.30 -7.51
CA GLY A 161 2.32 2.63 -8.13
C GLY A 161 1.33 2.76 -9.29
N PRO A 162 1.40 1.90 -10.31
CA PRO A 162 0.43 1.88 -11.40
C PRO A 162 -0.99 1.52 -10.91
N PRO A 163 -2.03 2.04 -11.55
CA PRO A 163 -2.07 2.82 -12.79
C PRO A 163 -1.94 4.35 -12.62
N HIS A 164 -1.25 4.82 -11.60
CA HIS A 164 -0.92 6.26 -11.50
C HIS A 164 0.03 6.65 -12.64
N GLU A 165 -0.09 7.88 -13.16
CA GLU A 165 0.82 8.41 -14.19
C GLU A 165 2.32 8.27 -13.79
N PRO A 166 3.23 8.13 -14.75
CA PRO A 166 3.06 8.10 -16.21
C PRO A 166 2.51 6.76 -16.71
N TYR A 167 1.59 6.81 -17.68
CA TYR A 167 0.85 5.62 -18.16
C TYR A 167 1.62 4.79 -19.18
N GLU A 168 2.60 5.38 -19.84
CA GLU A 168 3.44 4.76 -20.89
C GLU A 168 4.56 3.88 -20.34
N THR A 169 4.60 3.62 -19.06
CA THR A 169 5.67 2.85 -18.40
C THR A 169 5.39 1.35 -18.29
N GLY A 170 4.20 0.92 -18.64
CA GLY A 170 3.81 -0.48 -18.61
C GLY A 170 4.66 -1.38 -19.52
N PRO A 171 4.76 -2.69 -19.22
CA PRO A 171 5.44 -3.65 -20.07
C PRO A 171 4.71 -3.91 -21.37
#